data_148cefa66cebaec6961a3d064f804170
#
_entry.id   148cefa66cebaec6961a3d064f804170
#
_cell.length_a   1.000
_cell.length_b   1.000
_cell.length_c   1.000
_cell.angle_alpha   90.00
_cell.angle_beta   90.00
_cell.angle_gamma   90.00
#
_symmetry.space_group_name_H-M   'P 1'
#
loop_
_entity.id
_entity.type
_entity.pdbx_description
1 polymer ?
#
loop_
_entity_poly.entity_id
_entity_poly.type
_entity_poly.pdbx_seq_one_letter_code
_entity_poly.pdbx_strand_id
1 'polypeptide(L)'
;MNKSILLAIIGISTFAYGAYTPLKAEAAQYMIKSAWNVANKTGYQVKPWNWMDSHPVIRLKSAKHNQDLIVLEGDTGNVLAFGPGRNIESEHPGRKGTTLISAHRDTHFDFLENVVIGDRFEVDSIYSQDGYQYQVSDIKIIDSDKVDIDISSSQSELKLVTCYPFNAVVAGGSLRYVVTANLVQKS
;
A
#
# COMPACT_ATOMS: atom_id res chain seq x y z
N MET A 1 14.81 -41.93 24.58
CA MET A 1 14.86 -40.48 24.39
C MET A 1 14.27 -39.83 25.64
N ASN A 2 14.99 -38.93 26.28
CA ASN A 2 14.60 -38.33 27.58
C ASN A 2 13.35 -37.44 27.34
N LYS A 3 12.29 -37.59 28.14
CA LYS A 3 11.02 -36.85 27.99
C LYS A 3 11.25 -35.32 27.93
N SER A 4 12.21 -34.84 28.70
CA SER A 4 12.59 -33.40 28.69
C SER A 4 13.20 -32.93 27.34
N ILE A 5 13.99 -33.77 26.69
CA ILE A 5 14.57 -33.47 25.39
C ILE A 5 13.46 -33.43 24.30
N LEU A 6 12.52 -34.37 24.37
CA LEU A 6 11.39 -34.41 23.47
C LEU A 6 10.53 -33.14 23.59
N LEU A 7 10.23 -32.72 24.81
CA LEU A 7 9.47 -31.50 25.08
C LEU A 7 10.23 -30.24 24.60
N ALA A 8 11.54 -30.20 24.80
CA ALA A 8 12.37 -29.07 24.28
C ALA A 8 12.36 -28.99 22.76
N ILE A 9 12.47 -30.14 22.06
CA ILE A 9 12.42 -30.17 20.59
C ILE A 9 11.04 -29.69 20.08
N ILE A 10 9.95 -30.18 20.70
CA ILE A 10 8.59 -29.73 20.33
C ILE A 10 8.43 -28.23 20.55
N GLY A 11 8.87 -27.70 21.69
CA GLY A 11 8.80 -26.28 22.00
C GLY A 11 9.58 -25.41 21.01
N ILE A 12 10.81 -25.79 20.67
CA ILE A 12 11.64 -25.10 19.68
C ILE A 12 11.00 -25.15 18.30
N SER A 13 10.50 -26.31 17.87
CA SER A 13 9.86 -26.46 16.56
C SER A 13 8.58 -25.61 16.45
N THR A 14 7.76 -25.58 17.50
CA THR A 14 6.55 -24.75 17.53
C THR A 14 6.90 -23.26 17.50
N PHE A 15 7.90 -22.85 18.27
CA PHE A 15 8.38 -21.48 18.27
C PHE A 15 8.95 -21.07 16.91
N ALA A 16 9.79 -21.91 16.30
CA ALA A 16 10.37 -21.66 14.97
C ALA A 16 9.28 -21.54 13.89
N TYR A 17 8.26 -22.39 13.95
CA TYR A 17 7.10 -22.32 13.05
C TYR A 17 6.30 -21.03 13.25
N GLY A 18 6.05 -20.61 14.48
CA GLY A 18 5.36 -19.37 14.80
C GLY A 18 6.14 -18.12 14.38
N ALA A 19 7.46 -18.13 14.51
CA ALA A 19 8.33 -17.02 14.12
C ALA A 19 8.55 -16.92 12.61
N TYR A 20 8.33 -17.99 11.84
CA TYR A 20 8.62 -18.03 10.40
C TYR A 20 7.83 -16.99 9.59
N THR A 21 6.53 -16.86 9.85
CA THR A 21 5.66 -15.94 9.10
C THR A 21 6.02 -14.46 9.30
N PRO A 22 6.16 -13.95 10.53
CA PRO A 22 6.56 -12.55 10.73
C PRO A 22 7.96 -12.24 10.20
N LEU A 23 8.94 -13.15 10.37
CA LEU A 23 10.29 -12.96 9.81
C LEU A 23 10.29 -12.88 8.29
N LYS A 24 9.47 -13.69 7.63
CA LYS A 24 9.30 -13.65 6.18
C LYS A 24 8.66 -12.35 5.71
N ALA A 25 7.68 -11.83 6.43
CA ALA A 25 7.04 -10.55 6.14
C ALA A 25 8.04 -9.38 6.27
N GLU A 26 8.83 -9.33 7.33
CA GLU A 26 9.87 -8.32 7.54
C GLU A 26 10.96 -8.37 6.43
N ALA A 27 11.40 -9.57 6.07
CA ALA A 27 12.37 -9.76 4.98
C ALA A 27 11.81 -9.26 3.64
N ALA A 28 10.52 -9.50 3.36
CA ALA A 28 9.86 -9.01 2.16
C ALA A 28 9.81 -7.47 2.15
N GLN A 29 9.45 -6.82 3.25
CA GLN A 29 9.44 -5.36 3.38
C GLN A 29 10.84 -4.76 3.20
N TYR A 30 11.86 -5.40 3.74
CA TYR A 30 13.25 -4.96 3.54
C TYR A 30 13.65 -5.03 2.05
N MET A 31 13.33 -6.12 1.36
CA MET A 31 13.62 -6.27 -0.07
C MET A 31 12.86 -5.26 -0.93
N ILE A 32 11.59 -4.98 -0.62
CA ILE A 32 10.77 -3.97 -1.30
C ILE A 32 11.39 -2.58 -1.12
N LYS A 33 11.76 -2.21 0.11
CA LYS A 33 12.44 -0.93 0.39
C LYS A 33 13.80 -0.83 -0.32
N SER A 34 14.56 -1.91 -0.38
CA SER A 34 15.83 -1.95 -1.10
C SER A 34 15.62 -1.75 -2.61
N ALA A 35 14.64 -2.44 -3.21
CA ALA A 35 14.29 -2.28 -4.61
C ALA A 35 13.82 -0.84 -4.93
N TRP A 36 13.00 -0.24 -4.05
CA TRP A 36 12.61 1.17 -4.16
C TRP A 36 13.82 2.10 -4.17
N ASN A 37 14.76 1.93 -3.25
CA ASN A 37 15.94 2.80 -3.14
C ASN A 37 16.82 2.76 -4.40
N VAL A 38 16.90 1.61 -5.06
CA VAL A 38 17.61 1.49 -6.34
C VAL A 38 16.77 2.12 -7.46
N ALA A 39 15.49 1.78 -7.55
CA ALA A 39 14.59 2.28 -8.58
C ALA A 39 14.46 3.81 -8.56
N ASN A 40 14.32 4.40 -7.37
CA ASN A 40 14.22 5.86 -7.19
C ASN A 40 15.48 6.63 -7.59
N LYS A 41 16.66 6.00 -7.47
CA LYS A 41 17.95 6.62 -7.87
C LYS A 41 18.23 6.48 -9.35
N THR A 42 17.78 5.38 -9.95
CA THR A 42 18.15 5.01 -11.33
C THR A 42 17.06 5.26 -12.34
N GLY A 43 15.80 5.41 -11.89
CA GLY A 43 14.61 5.47 -12.75
C GLY A 43 14.24 4.11 -13.38
N TYR A 44 14.98 3.03 -13.07
CA TYR A 44 14.68 1.70 -13.61
C TYR A 44 13.72 0.93 -12.71
N GLN A 45 12.88 0.09 -13.31
CA GLN A 45 12.02 -0.83 -12.60
C GLN A 45 12.87 -1.96 -12.00
N VAL A 46 12.87 -2.10 -10.68
CA VAL A 46 13.66 -3.09 -9.95
C VAL A 46 12.72 -4.00 -9.17
N LYS A 47 12.70 -5.29 -9.51
CA LYS A 47 11.91 -6.28 -8.76
C LYS A 47 12.56 -6.56 -7.41
N PRO A 48 11.79 -6.65 -6.31
CA PRO A 48 12.30 -7.02 -4.98
C PRO A 48 12.95 -8.41 -4.97
N TRP A 49 12.40 -9.35 -5.76
CA TRP A 49 12.93 -10.70 -6.01
C TRP A 49 12.48 -11.21 -7.39
N ASN A 50 13.20 -12.21 -7.92
CA ASN A 50 13.05 -12.62 -9.33
C ASN A 50 11.65 -13.11 -9.74
N TRP A 51 10.92 -13.76 -8.83
CA TRP A 51 9.57 -14.29 -9.12
C TRP A 51 8.43 -13.35 -8.74
N MET A 52 8.72 -12.12 -8.31
CA MET A 52 7.68 -11.12 -8.11
C MET A 52 7.25 -10.51 -9.44
N ASP A 53 5.94 -10.53 -9.70
CA ASP A 53 5.36 -9.94 -10.92
C ASP A 53 5.02 -8.45 -10.74
N SER A 54 5.71 -7.78 -9.83
CA SER A 54 5.53 -6.37 -9.53
C SER A 54 6.85 -5.72 -9.11
N HIS A 55 6.87 -4.39 -9.05
CA HIS A 55 8.01 -3.58 -8.64
C HIS A 55 7.53 -2.31 -7.92
N PRO A 56 8.33 -1.72 -7.04
CA PRO A 56 8.02 -0.44 -6.40
C PRO A 56 7.90 0.70 -7.41
N VAL A 57 6.86 1.52 -7.28
CA VAL A 57 6.63 2.66 -8.19
C VAL A 57 6.39 3.98 -7.49
N ILE A 58 5.88 3.94 -6.25
CA ILE A 58 5.52 5.11 -5.46
C ILE A 58 5.96 4.91 -4.01
N ARG A 59 6.36 5.99 -3.34
CA ARG A 59 6.46 6.07 -1.87
C ARG A 59 5.42 7.03 -1.37
N LEU A 60 4.51 6.56 -0.55
CA LEU A 60 3.42 7.31 0.06
C LEU A 60 3.75 7.57 1.52
N LYS A 61 3.80 8.84 1.92
CA LYS A 61 4.08 9.26 3.30
C LYS A 61 2.96 10.10 3.87
N SER A 62 2.74 9.96 5.17
CA SER A 62 1.90 10.86 5.96
C SER A 62 2.54 11.06 7.33
N ALA A 63 3.11 12.24 7.57
CA ALA A 63 3.74 12.56 8.86
C ALA A 63 2.72 12.53 10.01
N LYS A 64 1.52 13.04 9.78
CA LYS A 64 0.43 13.05 10.76
C LYS A 64 0.04 11.64 11.23
N HIS A 65 0.01 10.69 10.31
CA HIS A 65 -0.40 9.31 10.59
C HIS A 65 0.80 8.36 10.78
N ASN A 66 2.03 8.91 10.80
CA ASN A 66 3.28 8.14 10.94
C ASN A 66 3.39 7.00 9.90
N GLN A 67 3.02 7.30 8.64
CA GLN A 67 3.05 6.34 7.54
C GLN A 67 4.19 6.63 6.57
N ASP A 68 4.85 5.54 6.13
CA ASP A 68 5.90 5.53 5.11
C ASP A 68 5.83 4.20 4.34
N LEU A 69 5.02 4.19 3.29
CA LEU A 69 4.62 3.00 2.55
C LEU A 69 5.21 2.99 1.15
N ILE A 70 5.75 1.85 0.75
CA ILE A 70 6.15 1.63 -0.64
C ILE A 70 4.98 0.98 -1.38
N VAL A 71 4.53 1.63 -2.44
CA VAL A 71 3.44 1.19 -3.30
C VAL A 71 4.02 0.43 -4.49
N LEU A 72 3.46 -0.72 -4.76
CA LEU A 72 3.85 -1.62 -5.83
C LEU A 72 3.01 -1.35 -7.08
N GLU A 73 3.50 -1.72 -8.25
CA GLU A 73 2.75 -1.66 -9.50
C GLU A 73 1.72 -2.80 -9.56
N GLY A 74 0.46 -2.47 -9.86
CA GLY A 74 -0.67 -3.41 -9.86
C GLY A 74 -1.33 -3.55 -8.49
N ASP A 75 -2.64 -3.84 -8.50
CA ASP A 75 -3.49 -3.98 -7.32
C ASP A 75 -4.19 -5.34 -7.24
N THR A 76 -3.57 -6.37 -7.83
CA THR A 76 -4.03 -7.76 -7.71
C THR A 76 -3.80 -8.31 -6.30
N GLY A 77 -4.54 -9.33 -5.91
CA GLY A 77 -4.42 -9.94 -4.58
C GLY A 77 -2.99 -10.41 -4.24
N ASN A 78 -2.23 -10.87 -5.23
CA ASN A 78 -0.84 -11.27 -5.04
C ASN A 78 0.07 -10.08 -4.70
N VAL A 79 -0.17 -8.92 -5.29
CA VAL A 79 0.57 -7.68 -4.99
C VAL A 79 0.17 -7.13 -3.63
N LEU A 80 -1.15 -7.05 -3.37
CA LEU A 80 -1.70 -6.53 -2.12
C LEU A 80 -1.30 -7.33 -0.88
N ALA A 81 -0.90 -8.59 -1.03
CA ALA A 81 -0.34 -9.41 0.05
C ALA A 81 1.00 -8.85 0.59
N PHE A 82 1.71 -8.04 -0.20
CA PHE A 82 3.02 -7.50 0.16
C PHE A 82 3.01 -5.99 0.44
N GLY A 83 2.02 -5.25 -0.04
CA GLY A 83 1.97 -3.81 0.14
C GLY A 83 0.79 -3.16 -0.56
N PRO A 84 0.63 -1.84 -0.44
CA PRO A 84 -0.29 -1.11 -1.28
C PRO A 84 0.06 -1.27 -2.75
N GLY A 85 -0.94 -1.30 -3.61
CA GLY A 85 -0.78 -1.45 -5.05
C GLY A 85 -1.41 -0.29 -5.82
N ARG A 86 -0.70 0.24 -6.83
CA ARG A 86 -1.25 1.19 -7.78
C ARG A 86 -2.05 0.45 -8.86
N ASN A 87 -3.26 0.90 -9.12
CA ASN A 87 -4.03 0.36 -10.24
C ASN A 87 -3.36 0.72 -11.57
N ILE A 88 -3.12 -0.26 -12.42
CA ILE A 88 -2.34 -0.10 -13.67
C ILE A 88 -3.04 0.79 -14.70
N GLU A 89 -4.37 0.89 -14.66
CA GLU A 89 -5.16 1.74 -15.55
C GLU A 89 -5.22 3.20 -15.07
N SER A 90 -4.80 3.46 -13.83
CA SER A 90 -4.76 4.79 -13.24
C SER A 90 -3.48 5.56 -13.63
N GLU A 91 -3.51 6.88 -13.55
CA GLU A 91 -2.38 7.72 -13.88
C GLU A 91 -1.28 7.70 -12.80
N HIS A 92 -0.08 8.13 -13.18
CA HIS A 92 1.02 8.34 -12.24
C HIS A 92 0.88 9.66 -11.48
N PRO A 93 1.43 9.77 -10.26
CA PRO A 93 1.39 11.00 -9.48
C PRO A 93 1.88 12.23 -10.26
N GLY A 94 1.22 13.36 -10.06
CA GLY A 94 1.55 14.63 -10.70
C GLY A 94 1.01 14.81 -12.13
N ARG A 95 0.50 13.75 -12.76
CA ARG A 95 -0.16 13.83 -14.07
C ARG A 95 -1.65 14.17 -13.92
N LYS A 96 -2.25 14.73 -14.98
CA LYS A 96 -3.72 14.88 -15.04
C LYS A 96 -4.36 13.51 -15.06
N GLY A 97 -5.40 13.33 -14.25
CA GLY A 97 -6.04 12.06 -14.00
C GLY A 97 -5.88 11.64 -12.55
N THR A 98 -6.38 10.48 -12.23
CA THR A 98 -6.36 9.93 -10.87
C THR A 98 -5.26 8.88 -10.73
N THR A 99 -4.43 9.01 -9.71
CA THR A 99 -3.59 7.93 -9.20
C THR A 99 -4.40 7.13 -8.18
N LEU A 100 -4.74 5.88 -8.50
CA LEU A 100 -5.52 5.01 -7.63
C LEU A 100 -4.60 4.02 -6.92
N ILE A 101 -4.63 4.00 -5.60
CA ILE A 101 -3.84 3.09 -4.75
C ILE A 101 -4.79 2.32 -3.84
N SER A 102 -4.69 0.99 -3.89
CA SER A 102 -5.47 0.06 -3.09
C SER A 102 -4.60 -0.65 -2.05
N ALA A 103 -5.14 -0.93 -0.87
CA ALA A 103 -4.51 -1.79 0.13
C ALA A 103 -5.54 -2.40 1.10
N HIS A 104 -5.11 -3.37 1.89
CA HIS A 104 -5.94 -3.98 2.92
C HIS A 104 -6.20 -3.02 4.09
N ARG A 105 -7.46 -3.02 4.60
CA ARG A 105 -7.94 -2.16 5.69
C ARG A 105 -7.36 -2.49 7.06
N ASP A 106 -6.90 -3.72 7.24
CA ASP A 106 -6.42 -4.27 8.51
C ASP A 106 -4.89 -4.30 8.61
N THR A 107 -4.19 -3.77 7.61
CA THR A 107 -2.74 -3.70 7.55
C THR A 107 -2.26 -2.33 7.06
N HIS A 108 -1.98 -2.19 5.75
CA HIS A 108 -1.33 -1.00 5.21
C HIS A 108 -2.23 0.24 5.18
N PHE A 109 -3.56 0.06 5.10
CA PHE A 109 -4.53 1.17 5.06
C PHE A 109 -5.47 1.22 6.26
N ASP A 110 -5.09 0.62 7.40
CA ASP A 110 -5.78 0.73 8.68
C ASP A 110 -5.86 2.19 9.16
N PHE A 111 -4.80 2.97 8.95
CA PHE A 111 -4.73 4.38 9.32
C PHE A 111 -5.77 5.28 8.61
N LEU A 112 -6.32 4.83 7.46
CA LEU A 112 -7.32 5.62 6.73
C LEU A 112 -8.59 5.86 7.55
N GLU A 113 -8.88 5.02 8.54
CA GLU A 113 -10.00 5.24 9.49
C GLU A 113 -9.88 6.58 10.23
N ASN A 114 -8.64 7.07 10.44
CA ASN A 114 -8.34 8.29 11.19
C ASN A 114 -8.02 9.49 10.29
N VAL A 115 -8.07 9.33 8.98
CA VAL A 115 -7.82 10.40 8.02
C VAL A 115 -9.02 11.35 7.98
N VAL A 116 -8.76 12.63 7.93
CA VAL A 116 -9.78 13.68 7.83
C VAL A 116 -9.49 14.63 6.65
N ILE A 117 -10.52 15.34 6.21
CA ILE A 117 -10.39 16.38 5.18
C ILE A 117 -9.35 17.42 5.64
N GLY A 118 -8.43 17.79 4.74
CA GLY A 118 -7.32 18.69 5.02
C GLY A 118 -5.99 17.99 5.35
N ASP A 119 -5.99 16.68 5.63
CA ASP A 119 -4.76 15.92 5.85
C ASP A 119 -3.90 15.89 4.58
N ARG A 120 -2.60 15.70 4.76
CA ARG A 120 -1.64 15.75 3.65
C ARG A 120 -0.89 14.45 3.50
N PHE A 121 -0.67 14.10 2.23
CA PHE A 121 0.16 13.00 1.77
C PHE A 121 1.30 13.54 0.92
N GLU A 122 2.50 13.06 1.20
CA GLU A 122 3.67 13.25 0.32
C GLU A 122 3.84 12.01 -0.54
N VAL A 123 4.06 12.21 -1.83
CA VAL A 123 4.12 11.15 -2.83
C VAL A 123 5.37 11.34 -3.69
N ASP A 124 6.29 10.39 -3.61
CA ASP A 124 7.45 10.29 -4.50
C ASP A 124 7.18 9.20 -5.55
N SER A 125 7.66 9.36 -6.78
CA SER A 125 7.49 8.41 -7.87
C SER A 125 8.81 8.13 -8.56
N ILE A 126 9.08 6.87 -8.95
CA ILE A 126 10.29 6.53 -9.72
C ILE A 126 10.30 7.14 -11.12
N TYR A 127 9.16 7.60 -11.60
CA TYR A 127 9.00 8.22 -12.92
C TYR A 127 9.13 9.76 -12.91
N SER A 128 9.42 10.35 -11.75
CA SER A 128 9.61 11.79 -11.59
C SER A 128 10.66 12.07 -10.51
N GLN A 129 11.49 13.08 -10.75
CA GLN A 129 12.40 13.58 -9.72
C GLN A 129 11.70 14.55 -8.76
N ASP A 130 10.50 15.00 -9.13
CA ASP A 130 9.70 15.90 -8.30
C ASP A 130 8.91 15.08 -7.28
N GLY A 131 8.84 15.57 -6.06
CA GLY A 131 7.88 15.11 -5.05
C GLY A 131 6.54 15.84 -5.23
N TYR A 132 5.48 15.22 -4.77
CA TYR A 132 4.12 15.76 -4.86
C TYR A 132 3.49 15.79 -3.49
N GLN A 133 2.78 16.88 -3.17
CA GLN A 133 1.97 16.96 -1.97
C GLN A 133 0.48 17.02 -2.35
N TYR A 134 -0.27 16.08 -1.82
CA TYR A 134 -1.72 15.98 -1.97
C TYR A 134 -2.42 16.31 -0.68
N GLN A 135 -3.55 17.03 -0.75
CA GLN A 135 -4.39 17.34 0.41
C GLN A 135 -5.76 16.68 0.26
N VAL A 136 -6.21 16.00 1.32
CA VAL A 136 -7.51 15.32 1.36
C VAL A 136 -8.62 16.34 1.18
N SER A 137 -9.46 16.12 0.18
CA SER A 137 -10.59 16.97 -0.20
C SER A 137 -11.94 16.30 0.01
N ASP A 138 -11.98 14.96 -0.01
CA ASP A 138 -13.23 14.21 0.11
C ASP A 138 -13.00 12.81 0.67
N ILE A 139 -14.00 12.27 1.38
CA ILE A 139 -13.98 10.92 1.93
C ILE A 139 -15.36 10.31 1.73
N LYS A 140 -15.44 9.16 1.06
CA LYS A 140 -16.70 8.49 0.73
C LYS A 140 -16.65 6.99 0.99
N ILE A 141 -17.82 6.44 1.28
CA ILE A 141 -18.05 5.00 1.23
C ILE A 141 -18.87 4.72 -0.04
N ILE A 142 -18.37 3.84 -0.89
CA ILE A 142 -19.04 3.42 -2.11
C ILE A 142 -19.30 1.92 -2.10
N ASP A 143 -20.28 1.49 -2.86
CA ASP A 143 -20.57 0.08 -3.09
C ASP A 143 -20.04 -0.31 -4.49
N SER A 144 -18.94 -1.07 -4.51
CA SER A 144 -18.26 -1.45 -5.75
C SER A 144 -19.06 -2.40 -6.65
N ASP A 145 -20.16 -2.97 -6.16
CA ASP A 145 -21.09 -3.75 -6.99
C ASP A 145 -22.06 -2.85 -7.77
N LYS A 146 -22.13 -1.55 -7.41
CA LYS A 146 -23.07 -0.59 -8.02
C LYS A 146 -22.37 0.53 -8.78
N VAL A 147 -21.17 0.91 -8.33
CA VAL A 147 -20.47 2.08 -8.87
C VAL A 147 -18.98 1.78 -8.96
N ASP A 148 -18.41 1.97 -10.13
CA ASP A 148 -16.96 1.94 -10.33
C ASP A 148 -16.29 3.17 -9.72
N ILE A 149 -15.04 3.00 -9.30
CA ILE A 149 -14.22 4.13 -8.84
C ILE A 149 -13.79 4.90 -10.09
N ASP A 150 -14.33 6.10 -10.23
CA ASP A 150 -13.94 6.98 -11.33
C ASP A 150 -12.46 7.38 -11.19
N ILE A 151 -11.67 7.06 -12.22
CA ILE A 151 -10.26 7.41 -12.35
C ILE A 151 -10.01 8.53 -13.36
N SER A 152 -11.08 9.05 -13.98
CA SER A 152 -11.01 10.19 -14.89
C SER A 152 -11.09 11.51 -14.11
N SER A 153 -9.99 12.25 -14.04
CA SER A 153 -9.95 13.57 -13.43
C SER A 153 -9.30 14.56 -14.38
N SER A 154 -9.80 15.79 -14.42
CA SER A 154 -9.17 16.87 -15.19
C SER A 154 -7.93 17.48 -14.51
N GLN A 155 -7.75 17.14 -13.21
CA GLN A 155 -6.61 17.56 -12.39
C GLN A 155 -5.84 16.34 -11.87
N SER A 156 -4.67 16.57 -11.31
CA SER A 156 -3.94 15.50 -10.63
C SER A 156 -4.61 15.18 -9.29
N GLU A 157 -5.11 13.96 -9.17
CA GLU A 157 -5.86 13.47 -8.02
C GLU A 157 -5.24 12.17 -7.51
N LEU A 158 -5.24 11.97 -6.21
CA LEU A 158 -4.86 10.73 -5.52
C LEU A 158 -6.09 10.13 -4.87
N LYS A 159 -6.38 8.87 -5.14
CA LYS A 159 -7.40 8.09 -4.41
C LYS A 159 -6.76 6.94 -3.68
N LEU A 160 -6.98 6.90 -2.35
CA LEU A 160 -6.59 5.78 -1.50
C LEU A 160 -7.85 4.96 -1.19
N VAL A 161 -7.81 3.66 -1.52
CA VAL A 161 -8.98 2.79 -1.47
C VAL A 161 -8.72 1.58 -0.59
N THR A 162 -9.65 1.30 0.30
CA THR A 162 -9.63 0.08 1.10
C THR A 162 -11.04 -0.48 1.31
N CYS A 163 -11.13 -1.71 1.83
CA CYS A 163 -12.40 -2.32 2.19
C CYS A 163 -13.05 -1.61 3.39
N TYR A 164 -14.39 -1.62 3.45
CA TYR A 164 -15.16 -1.07 4.57
C TYR A 164 -16.20 -2.11 5.04
N PRO A 165 -16.57 -2.12 6.35
CA PRO A 165 -16.07 -1.30 7.46
C PRO A 165 -14.72 -1.81 7.99
N PHE A 166 -13.96 -0.95 8.68
CA PHE A 166 -12.62 -1.25 9.22
C PHE A 166 -12.64 -2.36 10.28
N ASN A 167 -13.71 -2.45 11.07
CA ASN A 167 -13.87 -3.44 12.14
C ASN A 167 -14.55 -4.76 11.71
N ALA A 168 -14.73 -5.01 10.42
CA ALA A 168 -15.38 -6.24 9.96
C ALA A 168 -14.51 -7.47 10.23
N VAL A 169 -15.10 -8.43 10.93
CA VAL A 169 -14.46 -9.73 11.28
C VAL A 169 -14.27 -10.62 10.05
N VAL A 170 -15.20 -10.50 9.07
CA VAL A 170 -15.16 -11.29 7.84
C VAL A 170 -14.58 -10.46 6.72
N ALA A 171 -13.62 -11.04 5.99
CA ALA A 171 -13.08 -10.44 4.78
C ALA A 171 -14.11 -10.45 3.65
N GLY A 172 -14.01 -9.50 2.73
CA GLY A 172 -14.92 -9.38 1.59
C GLY A 172 -15.97 -8.28 1.79
N GLY A 173 -17.03 -8.33 0.98
CA GLY A 173 -18.05 -7.28 0.88
C GLY A 173 -17.72 -6.26 -0.22
N SER A 174 -18.75 -5.57 -0.70
CA SER A 174 -18.67 -4.62 -1.82
C SER A 174 -18.31 -3.20 -1.39
N LEU A 175 -18.40 -2.87 -0.08
CA LEU A 175 -18.17 -1.52 0.38
C LEU A 175 -16.67 -1.15 0.37
N ARG A 176 -16.37 0.01 -0.18
CA ARG A 176 -15.02 0.59 -0.24
C ARG A 176 -14.99 1.95 0.44
N TYR A 177 -13.97 2.15 1.25
CA TYR A 177 -13.64 3.46 1.81
C TYR A 177 -12.65 4.14 0.87
N VAL A 178 -13.04 5.30 0.35
CA VAL A 178 -12.28 6.06 -0.65
C VAL A 178 -11.92 7.40 -0.08
N VAL A 179 -10.63 7.67 0.06
CA VAL A 179 -10.07 8.98 0.42
C VAL A 179 -9.56 9.62 -0.86
N THR A 180 -10.11 10.78 -1.20
CA THR A 180 -9.70 11.58 -2.37
C THR A 180 -8.88 12.76 -1.91
N ALA A 181 -7.73 12.99 -2.56
CA ALA A 181 -6.82 14.10 -2.29
C ALA A 181 -6.38 14.77 -3.58
N ASN A 182 -6.36 16.10 -3.58
CA ASN A 182 -5.96 16.91 -4.73
C ASN A 182 -4.51 17.38 -4.60
N LEU A 183 -3.81 17.47 -5.72
CA LEU A 183 -2.45 17.99 -5.76
C LEU A 183 -2.45 19.47 -5.32
N VAL A 184 -1.64 19.80 -4.32
CA VAL A 184 -1.50 21.17 -3.79
C VAL A 184 -0.11 21.75 -4.00
N GLN A 185 0.90 20.90 -4.12
CA GLN A 185 2.28 21.35 -4.31
C GLN A 185 3.09 20.30 -5.09
N LYS A 186 4.00 20.80 -5.92
CA LYS A 186 5.07 20.06 -6.58
C LYS A 186 6.39 20.60 -6.03
N SER A 187 7.25 19.73 -5.51
CA SER A 187 8.55 20.09 -4.90
C SER A 187 9.73 19.61 -5.73
#